data_998db0f595dfd2106f28d0f4b1d908bb
#
_entry.id   998db0f595dfd2106f28d0f4b1d908bb
#
_cell.length_a   1.000
_cell.length_b   1.000
_cell.length_c   1.000
_cell.angle_alpha   90.00
_cell.angle_beta   90.00
_cell.angle_gamma   90.00
#
_symmetry.space_group_name_H-M   'P 1'
#
loop_
_entity.id
_entity.type
_entity.pdbx_description
1 polymer ?
#
loop_
_entity_poly.entity_id
_entity_poly.type
_entity_poly.pdbx_seq_one_letter_code
_entity_poly.pdbx_strand_id
1 'polypeptide(L)'
;QVASGTAPFGGEIIDERGGYADRVTLRLNVENPKLWSAEIPNLYRAVIELHTADGTLIEAEACDVGFREVRIENGLLLLNGKPLLIRGVNRHEHHPLHGQVMDEQTMVQDILLMKQNNFNAVRCSHYPNHPLWYTLCDRYGLYVVDEANIETHGMVPMNRLTDDPLWLPAMSERVTRMVQRDRNHPSVIIWSLGNESGHGANHDALYRWIKSVDPSRPVQYEGGGADTSATDIICPMYARVDEDQPFPAVPKWSIKKWLSLPGELRPLILCEYAHAMGNSLGGFAKYWQAFRQYPRLQGGFVWDWVDQSLIKYDENGNPWSAYGGDFGDTPNDRQFCMNGLVFADRTPHPALTEAKHQQQFFQFRLSG
;
A
#
# COMPACT_ATOMS: atom_id res chain seq x y z
N GLN A 1 1.92 -16.12 -28.05
CA GLN A 1 3.24 -15.57 -27.76
C GLN A 1 3.31 -14.15 -28.33
N VAL A 2 3.67 -13.17 -27.49
CA VAL A 2 3.73 -11.74 -27.90
C VAL A 2 5.16 -11.26 -28.13
N ALA A 3 6.13 -11.89 -27.48
CA ALA A 3 7.55 -11.67 -27.66
C ALA A 3 8.35 -12.88 -27.20
N SER A 4 9.57 -13.05 -27.73
CA SER A 4 10.54 -14.06 -27.27
C SER A 4 11.96 -13.59 -27.57
N GLY A 5 12.92 -14.14 -26.85
CA GLY A 5 14.34 -13.87 -27.05
C GLY A 5 15.18 -14.87 -26.30
N THR A 6 16.41 -15.03 -26.72
CA THR A 6 17.38 -15.90 -26.09
C THR A 6 18.71 -15.16 -25.89
N ALA A 7 19.44 -15.52 -24.86
CA ALA A 7 20.80 -15.03 -24.63
C ALA A 7 21.64 -16.14 -23.97
N PRO A 8 22.94 -16.20 -24.26
CA PRO A 8 23.85 -17.11 -23.57
C PRO A 8 23.97 -16.70 -22.10
N PHE A 9 24.09 -17.68 -21.21
CA PHE A 9 24.21 -17.51 -19.79
C PHE A 9 25.36 -18.30 -19.22
N GLY A 10 26.16 -17.66 -18.37
CA GLY A 10 27.22 -18.30 -17.60
C GLY A 10 28.57 -18.47 -18.32
N GLY A 11 29.61 -18.77 -17.57
CA GLY A 11 30.85 -19.32 -18.02
C GLY A 11 32.09 -18.43 -18.11
N GLU A 12 31.97 -17.12 -18.11
CA GLU A 12 33.14 -16.23 -18.08
C GLU A 12 33.41 -15.67 -16.69
N ILE A 13 34.68 -15.74 -16.26
CA ILE A 13 35.18 -15.04 -15.08
C ILE A 13 35.18 -13.53 -15.43
N ILE A 14 34.41 -12.72 -14.72
CA ILE A 14 34.26 -11.29 -14.98
C ILE A 14 35.22 -10.42 -14.19
N ASP A 15 35.91 -10.96 -13.19
CA ASP A 15 36.93 -10.23 -12.44
C ASP A 15 38.06 -11.17 -11.93
N GLU A 16 39.20 -10.55 -11.55
CA GLU A 16 40.36 -11.27 -11.02
C GLU A 16 40.09 -11.99 -9.69
N ARG A 17 38.98 -11.71 -9.03
CA ARG A 17 38.53 -12.35 -7.78
C ARG A 17 37.65 -13.57 -8.00
N GLY A 18 37.47 -13.98 -9.27
CA GLY A 18 36.68 -15.17 -9.62
C GLY A 18 35.18 -14.94 -9.67
N GLY A 19 34.73 -13.70 -9.88
CA GLY A 19 33.33 -13.42 -10.17
C GLY A 19 32.91 -14.00 -11.52
N TYR A 20 31.73 -14.62 -11.56
CA TYR A 20 31.17 -15.18 -12.79
C TYR A 20 30.04 -14.28 -13.31
N ALA A 21 29.79 -14.30 -14.59
CA ALA A 21 28.59 -13.72 -15.20
C ALA A 21 27.36 -14.54 -14.77
N ASP A 22 26.79 -14.18 -13.61
CA ASP A 22 25.63 -14.82 -12.99
C ASP A 22 24.30 -14.18 -13.41
N ARG A 23 24.35 -13.22 -14.34
CA ARG A 23 23.19 -12.45 -14.78
C ARG A 23 23.21 -12.24 -16.28
N VAL A 24 22.05 -12.37 -16.90
CA VAL A 24 21.82 -11.99 -18.28
C VAL A 24 20.59 -11.07 -18.33
N THR A 25 20.67 -10.05 -19.18
CA THR A 25 19.56 -9.14 -19.40
C THR A 25 18.96 -9.41 -20.79
N LEU A 26 17.69 -9.79 -20.80
CA LEU A 26 16.88 -9.89 -22.01
C LEU A 26 15.97 -8.68 -22.11
N ARG A 27 15.96 -8.03 -23.28
CA ARG A 27 15.04 -6.92 -23.59
C ARG A 27 14.12 -7.37 -24.72
N LEU A 28 12.83 -7.39 -24.43
CA LEU A 28 11.80 -7.77 -25.37
C LEU A 28 10.84 -6.58 -25.59
N ASN A 29 10.54 -6.30 -26.86
CA ASN A 29 9.52 -5.32 -27.18
C ASN A 29 8.18 -6.01 -27.36
N VAL A 30 7.16 -5.51 -26.66
CA VAL A 30 5.77 -5.92 -26.85
C VAL A 30 5.02 -4.73 -27.44
N GLU A 31 4.58 -4.87 -28.68
CA GLU A 31 3.87 -3.81 -29.39
C GLU A 31 2.41 -3.72 -28.91
N ASN A 32 1.98 -2.48 -28.57
CA ASN A 32 0.61 -2.18 -28.16
C ASN A 32 0.05 -3.14 -27.08
N PRO A 33 0.74 -3.31 -25.95
CA PRO A 33 0.27 -4.23 -24.92
C PRO A 33 -1.06 -3.75 -24.34
N LYS A 34 -1.93 -4.69 -23.97
CA LYS A 34 -3.08 -4.39 -23.13
C LYS A 34 -2.60 -3.96 -21.77
N LEU A 35 -2.92 -2.72 -21.39
CA LEU A 35 -2.45 -2.15 -20.13
C LEU A 35 -3.21 -2.75 -18.95
N TRP A 36 -2.50 -2.87 -17.83
CA TRP A 36 -3.06 -3.27 -16.55
C TRP A 36 -3.61 -2.05 -15.80
N SER A 37 -4.79 -2.19 -15.20
CA SER A 37 -5.33 -1.29 -14.18
C SER A 37 -6.17 -2.09 -13.20
N ALA A 38 -6.56 -1.50 -12.04
CA ALA A 38 -7.45 -2.17 -11.09
C ALA A 38 -8.84 -2.44 -11.68
N GLU A 39 -9.27 -1.65 -12.67
CA GLU A 39 -10.55 -1.82 -13.38
C GLU A 39 -10.46 -2.90 -14.46
N ILE A 40 -9.30 -3.00 -15.13
CA ILE A 40 -9.04 -3.94 -16.23
C ILE A 40 -7.67 -4.58 -16.01
N PRO A 41 -7.57 -5.63 -15.18
CA PRO A 41 -6.31 -6.22 -14.76
C PRO A 41 -5.74 -7.18 -15.81
N ASN A 42 -5.36 -6.66 -16.98
CA ASN A 42 -4.73 -7.44 -18.03
C ASN A 42 -3.36 -7.92 -17.61
N LEU A 43 -3.15 -9.23 -17.60
CA LEU A 43 -1.87 -9.88 -17.31
C LEU A 43 -1.38 -10.68 -18.48
N TYR A 44 -0.07 -10.72 -18.61
CA TYR A 44 0.67 -11.60 -19.51
C TYR A 44 1.46 -12.60 -18.67
N ARG A 45 1.80 -13.73 -19.26
CA ARG A 45 2.66 -14.75 -18.63
C ARG A 45 4.05 -14.67 -19.20
N ALA A 46 5.05 -14.32 -18.41
CA ALA A 46 6.44 -14.51 -18.73
C ALA A 46 6.86 -15.93 -18.34
N VAL A 47 7.52 -16.61 -19.26
CA VAL A 47 8.15 -17.92 -19.00
C VAL A 47 9.63 -17.76 -19.32
N ILE A 48 10.47 -18.12 -18.37
CA ILE A 48 11.93 -18.09 -18.47
C ILE A 48 12.41 -19.54 -18.40
N GLU A 49 13.10 -19.98 -19.45
CA GLU A 49 13.61 -21.33 -19.54
C GLU A 49 15.14 -21.30 -19.54
N LEU A 50 15.74 -22.19 -18.76
CA LEU A 50 17.18 -22.44 -18.76
C LEU A 50 17.45 -23.74 -19.51
N HIS A 51 18.28 -23.67 -20.54
CA HIS A 51 18.66 -24.82 -21.35
C HIS A 51 20.16 -25.06 -21.29
N THR A 52 20.56 -26.31 -21.44
CA THR A 52 21.95 -26.69 -21.74
C THR A 52 22.36 -26.23 -23.13
N ALA A 53 23.65 -26.27 -23.45
CA ALA A 53 24.17 -25.92 -24.78
C ALA A 53 23.61 -26.79 -25.92
N ASP A 54 23.22 -28.04 -25.64
CA ASP A 54 22.58 -28.93 -26.58
C ASP A 54 21.07 -28.77 -26.71
N GLY A 55 20.48 -27.80 -25.97
CA GLY A 55 19.06 -27.47 -26.03
C GLY A 55 18.16 -28.22 -25.05
N THR A 56 18.73 -29.03 -24.15
CA THR A 56 17.94 -29.73 -23.13
C THR A 56 17.44 -28.77 -22.08
N LEU A 57 16.14 -28.76 -21.78
CA LEU A 57 15.54 -27.94 -20.73
C LEU A 57 16.05 -28.41 -19.36
N ILE A 58 16.62 -27.48 -18.59
CA ILE A 58 17.05 -27.69 -17.19
C ILE A 58 15.94 -27.28 -16.23
N GLU A 59 15.41 -26.06 -16.41
CA GLU A 59 14.46 -25.44 -15.49
C GLU A 59 13.56 -24.44 -16.24
N ALA A 60 12.35 -24.27 -15.76
CA ALA A 60 11.43 -23.24 -16.25
C ALA A 60 10.75 -22.53 -15.09
N GLU A 61 10.86 -21.21 -15.08
CA GLU A 61 10.18 -20.34 -14.14
C GLU A 61 9.16 -19.45 -14.84
N ALA A 62 8.09 -19.10 -14.15
CA ALA A 62 7.06 -18.28 -14.74
C ALA A 62 6.47 -17.28 -13.75
N CYS A 63 6.21 -16.07 -14.25
CA CYS A 63 5.52 -15.03 -13.47
C CYS A 63 4.47 -14.29 -14.32
N ASP A 64 3.49 -13.70 -13.63
CA ASP A 64 2.52 -12.82 -14.27
C ASP A 64 3.14 -11.44 -14.43
N VAL A 65 2.89 -10.78 -15.56
CA VAL A 65 3.41 -9.44 -15.89
C VAL A 65 2.27 -8.54 -16.34
N GLY A 66 2.13 -7.36 -15.71
CA GLY A 66 1.19 -6.33 -16.12
C GLY A 66 1.92 -5.09 -16.66
N PHE A 67 1.55 -4.64 -17.85
CA PHE A 67 2.09 -3.41 -18.42
C PHE A 67 1.29 -2.22 -17.92
N ARG A 68 1.93 -1.32 -17.22
CA ARG A 68 1.34 -0.06 -16.75
C ARG A 68 2.40 1.00 -16.56
N GLU A 69 2.00 2.25 -16.56
CA GLU A 69 2.84 3.40 -16.22
C GLU A 69 2.25 4.11 -15.00
N VAL A 70 3.10 4.41 -14.01
CA VAL A 70 2.75 5.24 -12.86
C VAL A 70 3.70 6.43 -12.83
N ARG A 71 3.18 7.66 -12.74
CA ARG A 71 4.01 8.84 -12.61
C ARG A 71 3.26 9.97 -11.91
N ILE A 72 4.03 10.91 -11.35
CA ILE A 72 3.49 12.18 -10.87
C ILE A 72 3.83 13.24 -11.92
N GLU A 73 2.80 13.91 -12.43
CA GLU A 73 2.94 14.95 -13.42
C GLU A 73 1.93 16.08 -13.15
N ASN A 74 2.38 17.34 -13.17
CA ASN A 74 1.56 18.51 -12.90
C ASN A 74 0.80 18.43 -11.55
N GLY A 75 1.42 17.83 -10.52
CA GLY A 75 0.83 17.67 -9.19
C GLY A 75 -0.23 16.57 -9.09
N LEU A 76 -0.29 15.67 -10.06
CA LEU A 76 -1.25 14.56 -10.09
C LEU A 76 -0.52 13.23 -10.19
N LEU A 77 -0.95 12.26 -9.39
CA LEU A 77 -0.62 10.86 -9.59
C LEU A 77 -1.41 10.34 -10.79
N LEU A 78 -0.70 9.87 -11.81
CA LEU A 78 -1.28 9.32 -13.02
C LEU A 78 -1.02 7.83 -13.12
N LEU A 79 -2.03 7.10 -13.59
CA LEU A 79 -1.90 5.71 -14.04
C LEU A 79 -2.25 5.66 -15.54
N ASN A 80 -1.34 5.13 -16.34
CA ASN A 80 -1.52 5.04 -17.81
C ASN A 80 -1.93 6.39 -18.42
N GLY A 81 -1.34 7.48 -17.94
CA GLY A 81 -1.59 8.86 -18.40
C GLY A 81 -2.90 9.49 -17.91
N LYS A 82 -3.67 8.82 -17.04
CA LYS A 82 -4.94 9.36 -16.49
C LYS A 82 -4.81 9.62 -14.99
N PRO A 83 -5.37 10.74 -14.47
CA PRO A 83 -5.41 11.01 -13.04
C PRO A 83 -6.10 9.87 -12.27
N LEU A 84 -5.46 9.41 -11.20
CA LEU A 84 -5.98 8.35 -10.35
C LEU A 84 -6.65 8.95 -9.12
N LEU A 85 -7.89 8.54 -8.83
CA LEU A 85 -8.57 8.84 -7.58
C LEU A 85 -8.57 7.59 -6.69
N ILE A 86 -7.87 7.67 -5.58
CA ILE A 86 -7.73 6.58 -4.61
C ILE A 86 -9.01 6.45 -3.78
N ARG A 87 -9.61 5.29 -3.85
CA ARG A 87 -10.70 4.81 -2.99
C ARG A 87 -10.12 3.69 -2.14
N GLY A 88 -9.29 4.10 -1.18
CA GLY A 88 -8.40 3.18 -0.47
C GLY A 88 -8.89 2.81 0.91
N VAL A 89 -8.34 1.71 1.40
CA VAL A 89 -8.47 1.25 2.78
C VAL A 89 -7.14 0.71 3.28
N ASN A 90 -6.83 0.95 4.55
CA ASN A 90 -5.71 0.31 5.24
C ASN A 90 -6.10 -1.12 5.60
N ARG A 91 -5.17 -2.07 5.50
CA ARG A 91 -5.45 -3.48 5.80
C ARG A 91 -4.33 -4.09 6.63
N HIS A 92 -4.70 -4.55 7.81
CA HIS A 92 -3.91 -5.54 8.54
C HIS A 92 -4.19 -6.95 8.04
N GLU A 93 -3.18 -7.81 8.02
CA GLU A 93 -3.39 -9.24 7.87
C GLU A 93 -3.98 -9.78 9.15
N HIS A 94 -5.24 -10.19 9.10
CA HIS A 94 -5.95 -10.70 10.27
C HIS A 94 -6.97 -11.78 9.91
N HIS A 95 -6.88 -12.91 10.61
CA HIS A 95 -7.85 -14.00 10.56
C HIS A 95 -8.42 -14.24 11.97
N PRO A 96 -9.75 -14.35 12.13
CA PRO A 96 -10.39 -14.38 13.46
C PRO A 96 -9.98 -15.57 14.35
N LEU A 97 -9.44 -16.64 13.76
CA LEU A 97 -8.97 -17.82 14.49
C LEU A 97 -7.44 -17.95 14.52
N HIS A 98 -6.74 -17.41 13.52
CA HIS A 98 -5.32 -17.65 13.32
C HIS A 98 -4.45 -16.38 13.49
N GLY A 99 -5.06 -15.24 13.85
CA GLY A 99 -4.34 -13.97 14.01
C GLY A 99 -3.77 -13.50 12.69
N GLN A 100 -2.45 -13.29 12.62
CA GLN A 100 -1.79 -12.80 11.41
C GLN A 100 -1.47 -13.88 10.35
N VAL A 101 -1.89 -15.13 10.58
CA VAL A 101 -1.71 -16.20 9.60
C VAL A 101 -2.88 -16.21 8.63
N MET A 102 -2.63 -15.79 7.39
CA MET A 102 -3.64 -15.63 6.34
C MET A 102 -3.74 -16.88 5.46
N ASP A 103 -4.94 -17.18 5.01
CA ASP A 103 -5.21 -18.14 3.94
C ASP A 103 -5.70 -17.44 2.66
N GLU A 104 -5.62 -18.16 1.53
CA GLU A 104 -6.03 -17.64 0.23
C GLU A 104 -7.52 -17.25 0.21
N GLN A 105 -8.38 -18.05 0.82
CA GLN A 105 -9.83 -17.82 0.82
C GLN A 105 -10.17 -16.50 1.50
N THR A 106 -9.57 -16.21 2.64
CA THR A 106 -9.78 -14.96 3.37
C THR A 106 -9.25 -13.76 2.58
N MET A 107 -8.07 -13.89 1.95
CA MET A 107 -7.51 -12.83 1.10
C MET A 107 -8.41 -12.54 -0.10
N VAL A 108 -8.93 -13.55 -0.78
CA VAL A 108 -9.86 -13.39 -1.90
C VAL A 108 -11.17 -12.75 -1.44
N GLN A 109 -11.70 -13.17 -0.29
CA GLN A 109 -12.90 -12.56 0.30
C GLN A 109 -12.71 -11.07 0.58
N ASP A 110 -11.57 -10.68 1.17
CA ASP A 110 -11.22 -9.27 1.40
C ASP A 110 -11.25 -8.47 0.08
N ILE A 111 -10.57 -8.96 -0.95
CA ILE A 111 -10.50 -8.28 -2.27
C ILE A 111 -11.90 -8.13 -2.89
N LEU A 112 -12.68 -9.20 -2.90
CA LEU A 112 -14.03 -9.18 -3.49
C LEU A 112 -14.94 -8.20 -2.77
N LEU A 113 -14.93 -8.20 -1.43
CA LEU A 113 -15.71 -7.26 -0.63
C LEU A 113 -15.25 -5.81 -0.85
N MET A 114 -13.95 -5.55 -0.90
CA MET A 114 -13.42 -4.22 -1.23
C MET A 114 -13.97 -3.73 -2.58
N LYS A 115 -13.84 -4.54 -3.63
CA LYS A 115 -14.32 -4.17 -4.97
C LYS A 115 -15.83 -3.97 -5.02
N GLN A 116 -16.62 -4.83 -4.37
CA GLN A 116 -18.08 -4.71 -4.28
C GLN A 116 -18.55 -3.45 -3.53
N ASN A 117 -17.66 -2.88 -2.72
CA ASN A 117 -17.90 -1.67 -1.94
C ASN A 117 -17.14 -0.44 -2.46
N ASN A 118 -16.78 -0.44 -3.75
CA ASN A 118 -16.16 0.67 -4.49
C ASN A 118 -14.74 1.03 -4.04
N PHE A 119 -14.04 0.17 -3.32
CA PHE A 119 -12.60 0.35 -3.09
C PHE A 119 -11.80 -0.10 -4.32
N ASN A 120 -10.77 0.66 -4.66
CA ASN A 120 -9.85 0.34 -5.75
C ASN A 120 -8.39 0.20 -5.29
N ALA A 121 -8.11 0.50 -4.02
CA ALA A 121 -6.76 0.54 -3.48
C ALA A 121 -6.69 0.03 -2.04
N VAL A 122 -5.53 -0.51 -1.67
CA VAL A 122 -5.21 -0.97 -0.32
C VAL A 122 -3.81 -0.51 0.07
N ARG A 123 -3.64 -0.04 1.31
CA ARG A 123 -2.33 0.14 1.94
C ARG A 123 -2.06 -1.05 2.85
N CYS A 124 -0.92 -1.71 2.64
CA CYS A 124 -0.46 -2.83 3.45
C CYS A 124 0.08 -2.29 4.80
N SER A 125 -0.81 -1.94 5.69
CA SER A 125 -0.47 -1.36 6.99
C SER A 125 -0.08 -2.45 7.99
N HIS A 126 1.07 -2.42 8.67
CA HIS A 126 2.21 -1.54 8.44
C HIS A 126 3.44 -2.41 8.17
N TYR A 127 3.33 -3.32 7.21
CA TYR A 127 4.35 -4.32 6.84
C TYR A 127 4.01 -4.95 5.48
N PRO A 128 5.00 -5.48 4.76
CA PRO A 128 4.75 -6.23 3.54
C PRO A 128 3.88 -7.45 3.84
N ASN A 129 2.78 -7.59 3.11
CA ASN A 129 1.82 -8.67 3.31
C ASN A 129 2.32 -10.03 2.78
N HIS A 130 1.53 -11.08 2.97
CA HIS A 130 1.79 -12.41 2.43
C HIS A 130 2.02 -12.35 0.91
N PRO A 131 3.03 -13.03 0.34
CA PRO A 131 3.36 -12.91 -1.11
C PRO A 131 2.17 -13.16 -2.04
N LEU A 132 1.29 -14.09 -1.69
CA LEU A 132 0.09 -14.39 -2.48
C LEU A 132 -0.87 -13.20 -2.56
N TRP A 133 -0.89 -12.30 -1.57
CA TRP A 133 -1.72 -11.09 -1.57
C TRP A 133 -1.51 -10.25 -2.82
N TYR A 134 -0.26 -10.00 -3.18
CA TYR A 134 0.09 -9.20 -4.36
C TYR A 134 -0.32 -9.89 -5.66
N THR A 135 -0.12 -11.21 -5.76
CA THR A 135 -0.59 -11.99 -6.90
C THR A 135 -2.11 -11.90 -7.06
N LEU A 136 -2.85 -11.95 -5.96
CA LEU A 136 -4.30 -11.78 -5.97
C LEU A 136 -4.71 -10.35 -6.34
N CYS A 137 -4.02 -9.32 -5.80
CA CYS A 137 -4.23 -7.93 -6.19
C CYS A 137 -3.96 -7.69 -7.69
N ASP A 138 -2.92 -8.34 -8.25
CA ASP A 138 -2.64 -8.29 -9.69
C ASP A 138 -3.79 -8.87 -10.51
N ARG A 139 -4.35 -10.01 -10.11
CA ARG A 139 -5.38 -10.76 -10.84
C ARG A 139 -6.77 -10.17 -10.70
N TYR A 140 -7.15 -9.78 -9.49
CA TYR A 140 -8.48 -9.22 -9.21
C TYR A 140 -8.55 -7.71 -9.46
N GLY A 141 -7.41 -7.02 -9.51
CA GLY A 141 -7.30 -5.59 -9.76
C GLY A 141 -7.55 -4.74 -8.52
N LEU A 142 -6.52 -4.58 -7.68
CA LEU A 142 -6.43 -3.56 -6.64
C LEU A 142 -5.09 -2.84 -6.76
N TYR A 143 -5.08 -1.52 -6.57
CA TYR A 143 -3.85 -0.76 -6.40
C TYR A 143 -3.29 -0.98 -5.01
N VAL A 144 -2.00 -1.16 -4.90
CA VAL A 144 -1.33 -1.44 -3.63
C VAL A 144 -0.32 -0.36 -3.30
N VAL A 145 -0.40 0.15 -2.08
CA VAL A 145 0.72 0.80 -1.39
C VAL A 145 1.40 -0.27 -0.57
N ASP A 146 2.60 -0.66 -0.96
CA ASP A 146 3.39 -1.64 -0.23
C ASP A 146 4.28 -0.94 0.78
N GLU A 147 4.19 -1.34 2.05
CA GLU A 147 4.79 -0.60 3.15
C GLU A 147 5.84 -1.41 3.89
N ALA A 148 6.99 -0.77 4.11
CA ALA A 148 8.07 -1.35 4.88
C ALA A 148 7.72 -1.42 6.38
N ASN A 149 8.10 -2.52 7.03
CA ASN A 149 7.91 -2.68 8.46
C ASN A 149 8.92 -1.82 9.24
N ILE A 150 8.66 -0.51 9.26
CA ILE A 150 9.37 0.49 10.06
C ILE A 150 8.33 1.27 10.83
N GLU A 151 8.31 1.10 12.16
CA GLU A 151 7.44 1.84 13.06
C GLU A 151 8.15 2.06 14.40
N THR A 152 8.16 3.31 14.87
CA THR A 152 8.80 3.72 16.12
C THR A 152 7.91 4.63 16.97
N HIS A 153 6.58 4.51 16.83
CA HIS A 153 5.57 5.36 17.44
C HIS A 153 5.74 5.50 18.97
N GLY A 154 6.16 4.42 19.65
CA GLY A 154 6.40 4.44 21.10
C GLY A 154 7.67 5.16 21.53
N MET A 155 8.51 5.66 20.61
CA MET A 155 9.74 6.38 20.97
C MET A 155 9.46 7.86 21.26
N VAL A 156 10.25 8.42 22.19
CA VAL A 156 10.24 9.86 22.50
C VAL A 156 11.67 10.39 22.42
N PRO A 157 12.00 11.26 21.44
CA PRO A 157 11.14 11.66 20.30
C PRO A 157 10.92 10.49 19.33
N MET A 158 9.83 10.54 18.56
CA MET A 158 9.43 9.47 17.66
C MET A 158 10.50 9.11 16.61
N ASN A 159 11.27 10.10 16.15
CA ASN A 159 12.37 9.91 15.19
C ASN A 159 13.69 9.41 15.81
N ARG A 160 13.71 9.06 17.07
CA ARG A 160 14.96 8.67 17.79
C ARG A 160 15.73 7.57 17.09
N LEU A 161 15.05 6.56 16.55
CA LEU A 161 15.70 5.45 15.85
C LEU A 161 15.93 5.75 14.37
N THR A 162 15.04 6.52 13.76
CA THR A 162 15.10 6.83 12.33
C THR A 162 16.10 7.93 11.98
N ASP A 163 16.58 8.66 12.99
CA ASP A 163 17.67 9.63 12.85
C ASP A 163 19.02 9.09 13.38
N ASP A 164 19.04 7.91 13.97
CA ASP A 164 20.25 7.24 14.43
C ASP A 164 20.82 6.32 13.34
N PRO A 165 22.04 6.59 12.81
CA PRO A 165 22.65 5.79 11.75
C PRO A 165 22.91 4.33 12.13
N LEU A 166 22.97 3.98 13.42
CA LEU A 166 23.08 2.59 13.87
C LEU A 166 21.90 1.72 13.45
N TRP A 167 20.73 2.32 13.23
CA TRP A 167 19.53 1.63 12.80
C TRP A 167 19.37 1.54 11.27
N LEU A 168 20.19 2.27 10.51
CA LEU A 168 20.12 2.26 9.05
C LEU A 168 20.23 0.85 8.43
N PRO A 169 21.14 -0.05 8.88
CA PRO A 169 21.20 -1.40 8.32
C PRO A 169 19.88 -2.18 8.51
N ALA A 170 19.31 -2.14 9.72
CA ALA A 170 18.06 -2.85 10.01
C ALA A 170 16.87 -2.31 9.21
N MET A 171 16.80 -0.99 9.02
CA MET A 171 15.76 -0.35 8.19
C MET A 171 15.98 -0.62 6.71
N SER A 172 17.24 -0.61 6.25
CA SER A 172 17.60 -0.92 4.87
C SER A 172 17.19 -2.34 4.48
N GLU A 173 17.45 -3.32 5.36
CA GLU A 173 17.03 -4.72 5.13
C GLU A 173 15.51 -4.83 4.91
N ARG A 174 14.70 -4.12 5.68
CA ARG A 174 13.24 -4.12 5.54
C ARG A 174 12.80 -3.55 4.19
N VAL A 175 13.30 -2.37 3.84
CA VAL A 175 12.94 -1.68 2.60
C VAL A 175 13.46 -2.43 1.37
N THR A 176 14.72 -2.87 1.39
CA THR A 176 15.33 -3.52 0.23
C THR A 176 14.68 -4.87 -0.06
N ARG A 177 14.37 -5.66 0.97
CA ARG A 177 13.69 -6.95 0.81
C ARG A 177 12.27 -6.77 0.27
N MET A 178 11.52 -5.79 0.77
CA MET A 178 10.20 -5.46 0.24
C MET A 178 10.28 -5.14 -1.25
N VAL A 179 11.09 -4.16 -1.63
CA VAL A 179 11.20 -3.73 -3.03
C VAL A 179 11.67 -4.86 -3.94
N GLN A 180 12.69 -5.64 -3.51
CA GLN A 180 13.20 -6.74 -4.32
C GLN A 180 12.20 -7.87 -4.50
N ARG A 181 11.43 -8.20 -3.46
CA ARG A 181 10.41 -9.24 -3.52
C ARG A 181 9.23 -8.83 -4.41
N ASP A 182 8.74 -7.58 -4.25
CA ASP A 182 7.42 -7.21 -4.74
C ASP A 182 7.42 -6.31 -5.99
N ARG A 183 8.60 -5.88 -6.48
CA ARG A 183 8.72 -4.97 -7.64
C ARG A 183 8.10 -5.49 -8.94
N ASN A 184 7.91 -6.80 -9.09
CA ASN A 184 7.34 -7.38 -10.31
C ASN A 184 5.80 -7.35 -10.32
N HIS A 185 5.16 -6.98 -9.21
CA HIS A 185 3.71 -6.88 -9.12
C HIS A 185 3.20 -5.57 -9.73
N PRO A 186 2.37 -5.61 -10.79
CA PRO A 186 1.80 -4.40 -11.39
C PRO A 186 0.83 -3.67 -10.45
N SER A 187 0.21 -4.37 -9.50
CA SER A 187 -0.66 -3.80 -8.48
C SER A 187 0.06 -2.83 -7.55
N VAL A 188 1.34 -3.07 -7.25
CA VAL A 188 2.14 -2.15 -6.42
C VAL A 188 2.43 -0.88 -7.21
N ILE A 189 1.78 0.22 -6.85
CA ILE A 189 1.89 1.52 -7.53
C ILE A 189 2.62 2.58 -6.71
N ILE A 190 2.77 2.38 -5.40
CA ILE A 190 3.45 3.28 -4.48
C ILE A 190 4.26 2.44 -3.49
N TRP A 191 5.50 2.83 -3.20
CA TRP A 191 6.28 2.33 -2.08
C TRP A 191 6.09 3.22 -0.87
N SER A 192 5.97 2.63 0.33
CA SER A 192 5.90 3.36 1.59
C SER A 192 7.08 3.00 2.49
N LEU A 193 7.70 4.03 3.10
CA LEU A 193 8.89 3.85 3.94
C LEU A 193 8.59 3.40 5.38
N GLY A 194 7.32 3.22 5.70
CA GLY A 194 6.88 2.80 7.03
C GLY A 194 5.77 3.67 7.59
N ASN A 195 5.57 3.57 8.90
CA ASN A 195 4.49 4.22 9.63
C ASN A 195 5.01 4.90 10.89
N GLU A 196 4.46 6.06 11.23
CA GLU A 196 4.58 6.78 12.51
C GLU A 196 5.95 6.66 13.20
N SER A 197 7.02 7.00 12.45
CA SER A 197 8.40 6.90 12.92
C SER A 197 9.13 8.24 12.96
N GLY A 198 8.38 9.36 12.91
CA GLY A 198 8.97 10.68 12.72
C GLY A 198 9.72 10.74 11.39
N HIS A 199 10.61 11.72 11.22
CA HIS A 199 11.47 11.80 10.06
C HIS A 199 12.92 11.92 10.51
N GLY A 200 13.80 11.13 9.90
CA GLY A 200 15.22 11.13 10.17
C GLY A 200 16.06 10.84 8.93
N ALA A 201 17.38 10.98 9.06
CA ALA A 201 18.35 10.82 7.97
C ALA A 201 18.25 9.42 7.30
N ASN A 202 17.82 8.39 8.06
CA ASN A 202 17.63 7.05 7.52
C ASN A 202 16.51 7.02 6.47
N HIS A 203 15.40 7.75 6.68
CA HIS A 203 14.34 7.86 5.69
C HIS A 203 14.80 8.52 4.39
N ASP A 204 15.61 9.58 4.49
CA ASP A 204 16.18 10.24 3.30
C ASP A 204 17.12 9.30 2.52
N ALA A 205 17.89 8.48 3.22
CA ALA A 205 18.78 7.49 2.59
C ALA A 205 17.96 6.40 1.87
N LEU A 206 16.91 5.88 2.52
CA LEU A 206 16.04 4.84 1.97
C LEU A 206 15.21 5.36 0.79
N TYR A 207 14.70 6.59 0.87
CA TYR A 207 14.03 7.25 -0.26
C TYR A 207 14.95 7.31 -1.49
N ARG A 208 16.17 7.84 -1.31
CA ARG A 208 17.16 7.91 -2.42
C ARG A 208 17.49 6.54 -2.98
N TRP A 209 17.61 5.53 -2.13
CA TRP A 209 17.84 4.16 -2.57
C TRP A 209 16.71 3.63 -3.44
N ILE A 210 15.44 3.74 -2.99
CA ILE A 210 14.29 3.31 -3.81
C ILE A 210 14.29 4.02 -5.15
N LYS A 211 14.44 5.36 -5.17
CA LYS A 211 14.45 6.15 -6.41
C LYS A 211 15.58 5.76 -7.37
N SER A 212 16.69 5.20 -6.85
CA SER A 212 17.79 4.72 -7.67
C SER A 212 17.54 3.34 -8.29
N VAL A 213 16.82 2.45 -7.59
CA VAL A 213 16.59 1.05 -8.05
C VAL A 213 15.24 0.86 -8.72
N ASP A 214 14.25 1.66 -8.37
CA ASP A 214 12.92 1.67 -8.97
C ASP A 214 12.38 3.11 -9.14
N PRO A 215 12.83 3.84 -10.16
CA PRO A 215 12.31 5.19 -10.44
C PRO A 215 10.89 5.19 -11.02
N SER A 216 10.33 4.02 -11.30
CA SER A 216 9.03 3.87 -11.97
C SER A 216 7.84 4.06 -11.04
N ARG A 217 8.07 4.09 -9.72
CA ARG A 217 7.03 4.27 -8.70
C ARG A 217 7.34 5.46 -7.80
N PRO A 218 6.32 6.22 -7.39
CA PRO A 218 6.46 7.19 -6.31
C PRO A 218 6.67 6.49 -4.97
N VAL A 219 7.26 7.25 -4.06
CA VAL A 219 7.44 6.88 -2.66
C VAL A 219 6.56 7.78 -1.80
N GLN A 220 5.89 7.22 -0.81
CA GLN A 220 5.20 7.99 0.22
C GLN A 220 5.82 7.77 1.59
N TYR A 221 5.77 8.81 2.43
CA TYR A 221 6.05 8.73 3.85
C TYR A 221 5.43 9.93 4.57
N GLU A 222 4.66 9.66 5.64
CA GLU A 222 3.89 10.68 6.37
C GLU A 222 4.66 11.31 7.54
N GLY A 223 5.70 10.66 8.03
CA GLY A 223 6.45 11.12 9.20
C GLY A 223 7.11 12.49 8.98
N GLY A 224 7.24 13.24 10.08
CA GLY A 224 7.88 14.56 10.05
C GLY A 224 7.03 15.67 9.44
N GLY A 225 5.71 15.47 9.28
CA GLY A 225 4.78 16.48 8.79
C GLY A 225 4.17 16.18 7.43
N ALA A 226 4.43 15.03 6.87
CA ALA A 226 3.90 14.54 5.60
C ALA A 226 4.39 15.29 4.33
N ASP A 227 5.35 16.19 4.46
CA ASP A 227 5.89 17.02 3.38
C ASP A 227 7.43 17.02 3.29
N THR A 228 8.07 16.05 3.94
CA THR A 228 9.53 15.95 3.98
C THR A 228 10.15 15.62 2.61
N SER A 229 11.49 15.61 2.55
CA SER A 229 12.25 15.18 1.36
C SER A 229 12.13 13.68 1.05
N ALA A 230 11.57 12.88 1.97
CA ALA A 230 11.43 11.44 1.83
C ALA A 230 10.08 11.01 1.23
N THR A 231 9.32 11.93 0.65
CA THR A 231 8.01 11.61 0.05
C THR A 231 7.75 12.36 -1.26
N ASP A 232 7.23 11.66 -2.25
CA ASP A 232 6.73 12.22 -3.52
C ASP A 232 5.27 12.68 -3.42
N ILE A 233 4.57 12.33 -2.33
CA ILE A 233 3.13 12.54 -2.12
C ILE A 233 2.93 13.19 -0.76
N ILE A 234 2.09 14.23 -0.69
CA ILE A 234 1.62 14.75 0.60
C ILE A 234 0.61 13.74 1.16
N CYS A 235 0.95 13.08 2.26
CA CYS A 235 0.16 11.97 2.78
C CYS A 235 -0.13 12.06 4.29
N PRO A 236 -0.75 13.15 4.78
CA PRO A 236 -0.99 13.34 6.20
C PRO A 236 -2.03 12.34 6.73
N MET A 237 -1.86 11.96 8.01
CA MET A 237 -2.84 11.17 8.73
C MET A 237 -3.92 12.07 9.35
N TYR A 238 -5.19 11.70 9.18
CA TYR A 238 -6.36 12.31 9.83
C TYR A 238 -6.44 13.84 9.67
N ALA A 239 -5.81 14.41 8.65
CA ALA A 239 -5.96 15.82 8.32
C ALA A 239 -7.42 16.12 7.99
N ARG A 240 -7.98 17.17 8.59
CA ARG A 240 -9.37 17.57 8.37
C ARG A 240 -9.54 18.30 7.04
N VAL A 241 -10.76 18.42 6.57
CA VAL A 241 -11.04 19.06 5.29
C VAL A 241 -10.79 20.56 5.34
N ASP A 242 -11.31 21.25 6.34
CA ASP A 242 -11.35 22.73 6.43
C ASP A 242 -10.59 23.29 7.63
N GLU A 243 -10.24 22.47 8.62
CA GLU A 243 -9.70 22.92 9.90
C GLU A 243 -8.28 22.44 10.12
N ASP A 244 -7.40 23.37 10.47
CA ASP A 244 -6.06 23.04 10.92
C ASP A 244 -6.10 22.43 12.33
N GLN A 245 -5.19 21.50 12.60
CA GLN A 245 -5.02 20.91 13.92
C GLN A 245 -3.68 21.39 14.50
N PRO A 246 -3.70 22.24 15.53
CA PRO A 246 -2.49 22.80 16.12
C PRO A 246 -1.82 21.75 17.01
N PHE A 247 -0.94 20.94 16.45
CA PHE A 247 -0.02 20.10 17.22
C PHE A 247 1.29 20.86 17.45
N PRO A 248 1.83 20.88 18.70
CA PRO A 248 3.01 21.69 19.01
C PRO A 248 4.27 21.32 18.20
N ALA A 249 4.45 20.03 17.91
CA ALA A 249 5.66 19.55 17.23
C ALA A 249 5.56 19.64 15.70
N VAL A 250 4.40 19.29 15.14
CA VAL A 250 4.17 19.25 13.70
C VAL A 250 2.71 19.66 13.43
N PRO A 251 2.45 20.86 12.90
CA PRO A 251 1.10 21.29 12.58
C PRO A 251 0.48 20.39 11.52
N LYS A 252 -0.74 19.92 11.75
CA LYS A 252 -1.53 19.25 10.73
C LYS A 252 -2.43 20.28 10.04
N TRP A 253 -2.04 20.68 8.84
CA TRP A 253 -2.85 21.56 8.02
C TRP A 253 -4.10 20.84 7.51
N SER A 254 -5.18 21.58 7.30
CA SER A 254 -6.35 21.06 6.58
C SER A 254 -5.95 20.65 5.15
N ILE A 255 -6.65 19.66 4.57
CA ILE A 255 -6.30 19.19 3.22
C ILE A 255 -6.45 20.30 2.18
N LYS A 256 -7.36 21.25 2.37
CA LYS A 256 -7.50 22.43 1.49
C LYS A 256 -6.34 23.41 1.65
N LYS A 257 -5.84 23.60 2.87
CA LYS A 257 -4.69 24.47 3.11
C LYS A 257 -3.42 23.95 2.46
N TRP A 258 -3.17 22.63 2.50
CA TRP A 258 -2.05 22.00 1.80
C TRP A 258 -1.98 22.41 0.32
N LEU A 259 -3.13 22.51 -0.37
CA LEU A 259 -3.18 22.91 -1.77
C LEU A 259 -2.75 24.34 -2.02
N SER A 260 -2.84 25.19 -1.00
CA SER A 260 -2.55 26.63 -1.10
C SER A 260 -1.16 27.00 -0.58
N LEU A 261 -0.39 26.06 -0.05
CA LEU A 261 0.96 26.35 0.43
C LEU A 261 1.88 26.73 -0.72
N PRO A 262 2.64 27.85 -0.60
CA PRO A 262 3.53 28.29 -1.64
C PRO A 262 4.60 27.25 -1.98
N GLY A 263 4.74 26.93 -3.26
CA GLY A 263 5.75 25.98 -3.74
C GLY A 263 5.40 24.52 -3.57
N GLU A 264 4.29 24.17 -2.89
CA GLU A 264 3.85 22.78 -2.76
C GLU A 264 3.05 22.36 -4.01
N LEU A 265 3.64 21.48 -4.79
CA LEU A 265 3.07 21.00 -6.07
C LEU A 265 2.74 19.51 -6.10
N ARG A 266 3.06 18.77 -5.02
CA ARG A 266 2.81 17.32 -4.96
C ARG A 266 1.31 17.01 -4.88
N PRO A 267 0.87 15.82 -5.34
CA PRO A 267 -0.50 15.35 -5.08
C PRO A 267 -0.69 15.10 -3.58
N LEU A 268 -1.93 15.21 -3.10
CA LEU A 268 -2.29 14.85 -1.73
C LEU A 268 -3.16 13.61 -1.72
N ILE A 269 -2.69 12.57 -1.01
CA ILE A 269 -3.40 11.31 -0.78
C ILE A 269 -3.27 10.99 0.71
N LEU A 270 -4.38 10.97 1.42
CA LEU A 270 -4.38 10.67 2.86
C LEU A 270 -3.96 9.23 3.08
N CYS A 271 -2.83 8.99 3.76
CA CYS A 271 -2.42 7.61 4.07
C CYS A 271 -3.34 6.97 5.11
N GLU A 272 -3.94 7.79 5.99
CA GLU A 272 -4.99 7.39 6.92
C GLU A 272 -6.02 8.50 7.10
N TYR A 273 -7.30 8.15 7.07
CA TYR A 273 -8.40 9.05 7.42
C TYR A 273 -9.65 8.26 7.83
N ALA A 274 -10.64 8.98 8.36
CA ALA A 274 -11.96 8.42 8.68
C ALA A 274 -11.89 7.16 9.56
N HIS A 275 -11.20 7.28 10.71
CA HIS A 275 -11.02 6.21 11.69
C HIS A 275 -12.37 5.56 12.06
N ALA A 276 -12.55 4.28 11.72
CA ALA A 276 -13.85 3.61 11.74
C ALA A 276 -14.19 2.91 13.07
N MET A 277 -13.45 3.19 14.14
CA MET A 277 -13.72 2.60 15.46
C MET A 277 -15.10 3.04 15.99
N GLY A 278 -15.91 2.07 16.40
CA GLY A 278 -17.25 2.32 16.95
C GLY A 278 -18.23 2.83 15.89
N ASN A 279 -19.05 3.81 16.24
CA ASN A 279 -20.02 4.42 15.32
C ASN A 279 -19.39 5.65 14.62
N SER A 280 -18.42 5.41 13.76
CA SER A 280 -17.55 6.41 13.16
C SER A 280 -17.82 6.65 11.67
N LEU A 281 -16.87 7.24 10.92
CA LEU A 281 -16.95 7.85 9.60
C LEU A 281 -17.72 9.17 9.53
N GLY A 282 -17.93 9.86 10.66
CA GLY A 282 -18.54 11.18 10.67
C GLY A 282 -17.83 12.18 9.75
N GLY A 283 -18.61 12.84 8.88
CA GLY A 283 -18.07 13.82 7.93
C GLY A 283 -17.39 13.22 6.68
N PHE A 284 -17.48 11.92 6.43
CA PHE A 284 -16.89 11.25 5.28
C PHE A 284 -17.30 11.87 3.94
N ALA A 285 -18.56 12.27 3.81
CA ALA A 285 -19.08 12.98 2.64
C ALA A 285 -18.32 14.28 2.32
N LYS A 286 -17.82 15.02 3.35
CA LYS A 286 -17.07 16.27 3.14
C LYS A 286 -15.72 16.01 2.46
N TYR A 287 -15.02 14.91 2.84
CA TYR A 287 -13.80 14.50 2.17
C TYR A 287 -14.06 14.20 0.70
N TRP A 288 -15.11 13.43 0.39
CA TRP A 288 -15.45 13.06 -0.97
C TRP A 288 -15.91 14.22 -1.84
N GLN A 289 -16.56 15.22 -1.25
CA GLN A 289 -16.85 16.49 -1.91
C GLN A 289 -15.55 17.22 -2.27
N ALA A 290 -14.59 17.31 -1.34
CA ALA A 290 -13.31 17.95 -1.58
C ALA A 290 -12.47 17.19 -2.63
N PHE A 291 -12.39 15.87 -2.57
CA PHE A 291 -11.68 15.04 -3.54
C PHE A 291 -12.22 15.21 -4.97
N ARG A 292 -13.52 15.39 -5.12
CA ARG A 292 -14.15 15.64 -6.42
C ARG A 292 -13.98 17.08 -6.91
N GLN A 293 -13.84 18.02 -6.00
CA GLN A 293 -13.71 19.44 -6.30
C GLN A 293 -12.28 19.85 -6.66
N TYR A 294 -11.30 19.27 -6.00
CA TYR A 294 -9.90 19.68 -6.11
C TYR A 294 -9.06 18.54 -6.71
N PRO A 295 -8.58 18.69 -7.97
CA PRO A 295 -7.88 17.59 -8.68
C PRO A 295 -6.65 17.03 -7.95
N ARG A 296 -5.90 17.88 -7.21
CA ARG A 296 -4.72 17.44 -6.44
C ARG A 296 -5.06 16.70 -5.14
N LEU A 297 -6.32 16.71 -4.69
CA LEU A 297 -6.81 15.86 -3.62
C LEU A 297 -7.24 14.53 -4.23
N GLN A 298 -6.35 13.56 -4.24
CA GLN A 298 -6.56 12.30 -4.97
C GLN A 298 -7.02 11.16 -4.07
N GLY A 299 -7.79 11.46 -3.02
CA GLY A 299 -8.41 10.45 -2.15
C GLY A 299 -7.55 10.08 -0.95
N GLY A 300 -7.68 8.84 -0.50
CA GLY A 300 -6.97 8.34 0.67
C GLY A 300 -7.39 6.95 1.08
N PHE A 301 -6.82 6.48 2.20
CA PHE A 301 -7.02 5.15 2.74
C PHE A 301 -7.73 5.23 4.09
N VAL A 302 -8.95 4.68 4.17
CA VAL A 302 -9.74 4.62 5.41
C VAL A 302 -9.00 3.76 6.44
N TRP A 303 -8.98 4.16 7.69
CA TRP A 303 -8.53 3.34 8.80
C TRP A 303 -9.72 2.67 9.47
N ASP A 304 -9.88 1.33 9.43
CA ASP A 304 -9.21 0.39 8.56
C ASP A 304 -10.19 -0.65 8.00
N TRP A 305 -9.70 -1.76 7.45
CA TRP A 305 -10.54 -2.73 6.75
C TRP A 305 -11.28 -3.66 7.69
N VAL A 306 -10.57 -4.32 8.62
CA VAL A 306 -11.10 -5.44 9.40
C VAL A 306 -10.82 -5.28 10.89
N ASP A 307 -11.80 -5.57 11.74
CA ASP A 307 -11.60 -5.69 13.17
C ASP A 307 -10.58 -6.78 13.48
N GLN A 308 -9.54 -6.47 14.28
CA GLN A 308 -8.52 -7.43 14.66
C GLN A 308 -8.87 -8.18 15.97
N SER A 309 -10.13 -8.59 16.12
CA SER A 309 -10.55 -9.45 17.22
C SER A 309 -10.27 -10.93 16.94
N LEU A 310 -10.03 -11.70 18.01
CA LEU A 310 -9.95 -13.14 17.94
C LEU A 310 -11.23 -13.78 18.49
N ILE A 311 -11.65 -14.89 17.92
CA ILE A 311 -12.81 -15.62 18.42
C ILE A 311 -12.45 -16.35 19.73
N LYS A 312 -13.22 -16.08 20.79
CA LYS A 312 -13.28 -16.88 22.02
C LYS A 312 -14.66 -17.51 22.16
N TYR A 313 -14.74 -18.52 22.99
CA TYR A 313 -15.99 -19.20 23.30
C TYR A 313 -16.30 -18.98 24.78
N ASP A 314 -17.58 -18.74 25.11
CA ASP A 314 -18.09 -18.70 26.49
C ASP A 314 -18.21 -20.09 27.08
N GLU A 315 -18.65 -20.17 28.31
CA GLU A 315 -18.86 -21.47 29.06
C GLU A 315 -19.92 -22.37 28.39
N ASN A 316 -20.79 -21.79 27.56
CA ASN A 316 -21.84 -22.49 26.82
C ASN A 316 -21.40 -22.84 25.39
N GLY A 317 -20.19 -22.50 24.99
CA GLY A 317 -19.66 -22.73 23.64
C GLY A 317 -20.10 -21.69 22.61
N ASN A 318 -20.67 -20.55 23.00
CA ASN A 318 -21.02 -19.48 22.06
C ASN A 318 -19.78 -18.66 21.69
N PRO A 319 -19.55 -18.40 20.39
CA PRO A 319 -18.44 -17.57 19.95
C PRO A 319 -18.68 -16.08 20.25
N TRP A 320 -17.61 -15.36 20.59
CA TRP A 320 -17.61 -13.92 20.71
C TRP A 320 -16.26 -13.32 20.28
N SER A 321 -16.28 -12.04 19.87
CA SER A 321 -15.09 -11.33 19.42
C SER A 321 -14.32 -10.75 20.61
N ALA A 322 -13.14 -11.30 20.90
CA ALA A 322 -12.30 -10.91 22.01
C ALA A 322 -11.18 -9.96 21.57
N TYR A 323 -10.81 -9.03 22.46
CA TYR A 323 -9.77 -8.03 22.22
C TYR A 323 -8.84 -7.87 23.42
N GLY A 324 -8.03 -6.82 23.47
CA GLY A 324 -7.02 -6.61 24.52
C GLY A 324 -7.59 -6.63 25.93
N GLY A 325 -7.00 -7.45 26.81
CA GLY A 325 -7.44 -7.72 28.17
C GLY A 325 -8.30 -8.97 28.33
N ASP A 326 -9.01 -9.38 27.28
CA ASP A 326 -9.88 -10.57 27.33
C ASP A 326 -9.10 -11.89 27.43
N PHE A 327 -7.81 -11.85 27.15
CA PHE A 327 -6.87 -12.98 27.26
C PHE A 327 -6.05 -12.97 28.57
N GLY A 328 -6.34 -12.02 29.47
CA GLY A 328 -5.57 -11.81 30.70
C GLY A 328 -4.25 -11.06 30.46
N ASP A 329 -4.07 -10.50 29.30
CA ASP A 329 -2.90 -9.72 28.90
C ASP A 329 -2.88 -8.33 29.58
N THR A 330 -1.69 -7.92 30.04
CA THR A 330 -1.44 -6.61 30.66
C THR A 330 0.00 -6.18 30.38
N PRO A 331 0.25 -4.98 29.85
CA PRO A 331 -0.74 -3.96 29.46
C PRO A 331 -1.48 -4.32 28.17
N ASN A 332 -2.60 -3.63 27.90
CA ASN A 332 -3.37 -3.77 26.67
C ASN A 332 -4.10 -2.47 26.31
N ASP A 333 -4.54 -2.34 25.06
CA ASP A 333 -5.25 -1.17 24.52
C ASP A 333 -6.76 -1.44 24.35
N ARG A 334 -7.28 -2.49 24.98
CA ARG A 334 -8.69 -2.87 24.94
C ARG A 334 -9.21 -3.04 23.51
N GLN A 335 -10.33 -2.36 23.18
CA GLN A 335 -10.98 -2.41 21.86
C GLN A 335 -10.28 -1.56 20.78
N PHE A 336 -9.09 -1.04 21.00
CA PHE A 336 -8.40 -0.18 20.03
C PHE A 336 -8.01 -0.90 18.73
N CYS A 337 -8.09 -2.23 18.70
CA CYS A 337 -7.94 -3.06 17.51
C CYS A 337 -9.26 -3.27 16.72
N MET A 338 -10.39 -2.70 17.19
CA MET A 338 -11.70 -2.84 16.56
C MET A 338 -12.03 -1.60 15.73
N ASN A 339 -11.34 -1.43 14.61
CA ASN A 339 -11.39 -0.25 13.75
C ASN A 339 -11.96 -0.57 12.36
N GLY A 340 -12.42 -1.79 12.13
CA GLY A 340 -12.76 -2.28 10.81
C GLY A 340 -14.02 -1.67 10.20
N LEU A 341 -14.03 -1.60 8.87
CA LEU A 341 -15.26 -1.44 8.08
C LEU A 341 -16.06 -2.75 8.00
N VAL A 342 -15.39 -3.86 8.34
CA VAL A 342 -15.99 -5.17 8.51
C VAL A 342 -15.55 -5.79 9.84
N PHE A 343 -16.40 -6.63 10.42
CA PHE A 343 -16.03 -7.48 11.56
C PHE A 343 -14.93 -8.47 11.18
N ALA A 344 -14.31 -9.10 12.17
CA ALA A 344 -13.24 -10.08 11.95
C ALA A 344 -13.65 -11.25 11.03
N ASP A 345 -14.93 -11.62 11.03
CA ASP A 345 -15.54 -12.64 10.16
C ASP A 345 -15.94 -12.09 8.77
N ARG A 346 -15.64 -10.82 8.48
CA ARG A 346 -15.98 -10.08 7.25
C ARG A 346 -17.45 -9.70 7.10
N THR A 347 -18.26 -9.86 8.13
CA THR A 347 -19.59 -9.24 8.16
C THR A 347 -19.48 -7.71 8.11
N PRO A 348 -20.19 -7.02 7.22
CA PRO A 348 -20.09 -5.57 7.09
C PRO A 348 -20.56 -4.79 8.33
N HIS A 349 -19.78 -3.81 8.75
CA HIS A 349 -20.27 -2.73 9.63
C HIS A 349 -21.16 -1.75 8.85
N PRO A 350 -22.08 -1.02 9.49
CA PRO A 350 -22.88 0.01 8.82
C PRO A 350 -22.03 1.07 8.09
N ALA A 351 -20.84 1.38 8.62
CA ALA A 351 -19.89 2.32 8.03
C ALA A 351 -19.42 1.92 6.62
N LEU A 352 -19.39 0.62 6.29
CA LEU A 352 -19.05 0.14 4.95
C LEU A 352 -20.07 0.62 3.90
N THR A 353 -21.35 0.67 4.25
CA THR A 353 -22.41 1.18 3.37
C THR A 353 -22.25 2.68 3.09
N GLU A 354 -21.89 3.47 4.10
CA GLU A 354 -21.57 4.89 3.93
C GLU A 354 -20.35 5.06 3.01
N ALA A 355 -19.28 4.30 3.27
CA ALA A 355 -18.09 4.32 2.42
C ALA A 355 -18.41 3.99 0.97
N LYS A 356 -19.16 2.91 0.72
CA LYS A 356 -19.61 2.52 -0.61
C LYS A 356 -20.37 3.62 -1.31
N HIS A 357 -21.31 4.27 -0.61
CA HIS A 357 -22.12 5.35 -1.16
C HIS A 357 -21.27 6.56 -1.56
N GLN A 358 -20.40 7.02 -0.67
CA GLN A 358 -19.59 8.20 -0.93
C GLN A 358 -18.52 7.95 -2.00
N GLN A 359 -18.00 6.73 -2.11
CA GLN A 359 -16.98 6.33 -3.06
C GLN A 359 -17.51 5.92 -4.44
N GLN A 360 -18.81 6.01 -4.68
CA GLN A 360 -19.42 5.61 -5.94
C GLN A 360 -18.76 6.29 -7.16
N PHE A 361 -18.61 5.53 -8.24
CA PHE A 361 -17.97 6.02 -9.48
C PHE A 361 -18.88 6.98 -10.25
N PHE A 362 -20.19 6.80 -10.17
CA PHE A 362 -21.19 7.61 -10.86
C PHE A 362 -22.05 8.36 -9.85
N GLN A 363 -22.31 9.64 -10.12
CA GLN A 363 -23.23 10.46 -9.35
C GLN A 363 -24.48 10.75 -10.16
N PHE A 364 -25.63 10.47 -9.58
CA PHE A 364 -26.92 10.79 -10.19
C PHE A 364 -27.49 12.05 -9.55
N ARG A 365 -27.90 13.02 -10.39
CA ARG A 365 -28.60 14.23 -9.96
C ARG A 365 -29.92 14.30 -10.70
N LEU A 366 -31.02 14.47 -9.97
CA LEU A 366 -32.30 14.84 -10.56
C LEU A 366 -32.21 16.34 -10.92
N SER A 367 -32.34 16.66 -12.21
CA SER A 367 -32.60 18.03 -12.67
C SER A 367 -34.10 18.16 -12.80
N GLY A 368 -34.72 19.05 -11.99
CA GLY A 368 -36.12 19.43 -12.12
C GLY A 368 -36.38 20.22 -13.39
#